data_f1f0ae624776d37da509fe999bc11994
#
_entry.id   f1f0ae624776d37da509fe999bc11994
#
_cell.length_a   1.000
_cell.length_b   1.000
_cell.length_c   1.000
_cell.angle_alpha   90.00
_cell.angle_beta   90.00
_cell.angle_gamma   90.00
#
_symmetry.space_group_name_H-M   'P 1'
#
loop_
_entity.id
_entity.type
_entity.pdbx_description
1 polymer ?
#
loop_
_entity_poly.entity_id
_entity_poly.type
_entity_poly.pdbx_seq_one_letter_code
_entity_poly.pdbx_strand_id
1 'polypeptide(L)'
;HRDLHSFPTRRSSDLEKDLENAILAELEKFILEMGSDFAFLARQKHFVLDGKDYYMDLLFYHRGLRRLVLVELKLGEFEPQDKGQVELYLRWLEKNERVEGEESPVALILCAEKSQETIELMQLDHGNIHVGQYMTKMPPKELLEQKLSLAIANARELLEQRKEE
;
A
#
# COMPACT_ATOMS: atom_id res chain seq x y z
N HIS A 1 18.21 17.91 -24.88
CA HIS A 1 19.50 17.29 -24.62
C HIS A 1 19.45 16.35 -23.45
N ARG A 2 20.07 15.27 -23.63
CA ARG A 2 20.08 14.30 -22.63
C ARG A 2 21.39 14.32 -21.91
N ASP A 3 21.35 14.51 -20.62
CA ASP A 3 22.55 14.52 -19.82
C ASP A 3 23.08 13.10 -19.67
N LEU A 4 24.16 12.81 -20.35
CA LEU A 4 24.78 11.49 -20.31
C LEU A 4 25.37 11.16 -18.96
N HIS A 5 25.62 12.15 -18.15
CA HIS A 5 26.17 11.93 -16.81
C HIS A 5 25.20 11.29 -15.86
N SER A 6 23.89 11.40 -16.14
CA SER A 6 22.88 10.78 -15.28
C SER A 6 22.62 9.33 -15.59
N PHE A 7 23.18 8.82 -16.72
CA PHE A 7 22.81 7.54 -17.22
C PHE A 7 23.18 6.35 -16.42
N PRO A 8 24.38 6.12 -16.09
CA PRO A 8 24.72 4.89 -15.39
C PRO A 8 24.45 4.96 -13.90
N THR A 9 24.11 6.16 -13.39
CA THR A 9 23.93 6.31 -11.95
C THR A 9 22.46 6.35 -11.60
N ARG A 10 22.00 5.36 -10.88
CA ARG A 10 20.64 5.39 -10.35
C ARG A 10 20.60 6.37 -9.17
N ARG A 11 19.63 7.25 -9.20
CA ARG A 11 19.42 8.20 -8.12
C ARG A 11 18.83 7.47 -6.91
N SER A 12 19.03 8.01 -5.72
CA SER A 12 18.47 7.44 -4.50
C SER A 12 16.94 7.31 -4.57
N SER A 13 16.27 8.22 -5.29
CA SER A 13 14.82 8.14 -5.50
C SER A 13 14.42 6.92 -6.32
N ASP A 14 15.23 6.52 -7.29
CA ASP A 14 14.97 5.31 -8.09
C ASP A 14 15.18 4.05 -7.27
N LEU A 15 16.20 4.06 -6.40
CA LEU A 15 16.44 2.94 -5.48
C LEU A 15 15.33 2.79 -4.46
N GLU A 16 14.80 3.92 -3.95
CA GLU A 16 13.65 3.92 -3.05
C GLU A 16 12.43 3.35 -3.73
N LYS A 17 12.19 3.74 -4.98
CA LYS A 17 11.06 3.25 -5.74
C LYS A 17 11.16 1.75 -6.00
N ASP A 18 12.36 1.27 -6.34
CA ASP A 18 12.61 -0.16 -6.51
C ASP A 18 12.38 -0.92 -5.21
N LEU A 19 12.81 -0.34 -4.09
CA LEU A 19 12.60 -0.92 -2.77
C LEU A 19 11.11 -1.01 -2.46
N GLU A 20 10.36 0.06 -2.66
CA GLU A 20 8.91 0.07 -2.46
C GLU A 20 8.22 -0.99 -3.32
N ASN A 21 8.57 -1.07 -4.59
CA ASN A 21 7.96 -2.05 -5.50
C ASN A 21 8.23 -3.49 -5.08
N ALA A 22 9.45 -3.76 -4.62
CA ALA A 22 9.81 -5.10 -4.14
C ALA A 22 9.02 -5.46 -2.88
N ILE A 23 8.88 -4.52 -1.95
CA ILE A 23 8.10 -4.71 -0.73
C ILE A 23 6.63 -4.94 -1.07
N LEU A 24 6.09 -4.14 -1.97
CA LEU A 24 4.68 -4.27 -2.37
C LEU A 24 4.39 -5.63 -3.01
N ALA A 25 5.32 -6.15 -3.81
CA ALA A 25 5.15 -7.48 -4.41
C ALA A 25 5.07 -8.57 -3.34
N GLU A 26 5.91 -8.49 -2.32
CA GLU A 26 5.89 -9.44 -1.20
C GLU A 26 4.62 -9.32 -0.37
N LEU A 27 4.18 -8.09 -0.09
CA LEU A 27 2.96 -7.83 0.67
C LEU A 27 1.72 -8.32 -0.07
N GLU A 28 1.68 -8.14 -1.37
CA GLU A 28 0.59 -8.63 -2.21
C GLU A 28 0.41 -10.13 -2.06
N LYS A 29 1.51 -10.88 -2.19
CA LYS A 29 1.50 -12.34 -2.04
C LYS A 29 1.05 -12.74 -0.65
N PHE A 30 1.58 -12.07 0.36
CA PHE A 30 1.27 -12.39 1.75
C PHE A 30 -0.21 -12.19 2.06
N ILE A 31 -0.77 -11.06 1.62
CA ILE A 31 -2.19 -10.75 1.86
C ILE A 31 -3.08 -11.78 1.17
N LEU A 32 -2.75 -12.20 -0.05
CA LEU A 32 -3.52 -13.20 -0.77
C LEU A 32 -3.41 -14.59 -0.15
N GLU A 33 -2.27 -14.93 0.43
CA GLU A 33 -2.07 -16.24 1.07
C GLU A 33 -2.68 -16.33 2.46
N MET A 34 -2.50 -15.28 3.26
CA MET A 34 -2.86 -15.31 4.68
C MET A 34 -4.18 -14.62 5.00
N GLY A 35 -4.64 -13.74 4.13
CA GLY A 35 -5.92 -13.08 4.30
C GLY A 35 -7.06 -13.93 3.75
N SER A 36 -8.25 -13.80 4.36
CA SER A 36 -9.44 -14.51 3.89
C SER A 36 -10.23 -13.62 2.94
N ASP A 37 -10.68 -14.21 1.82
CA ASP A 37 -11.60 -13.56 0.88
C ASP A 37 -11.03 -12.34 0.14
N PHE A 38 -9.71 -12.18 0.06
CA PHE A 38 -9.12 -11.11 -0.72
C PHE A 38 -8.98 -11.48 -2.19
N ALA A 39 -9.37 -10.56 -3.05
CA ALA A 39 -9.11 -10.64 -4.49
C ALA A 39 -8.24 -9.45 -4.88
N PHE A 40 -7.14 -9.70 -5.59
CA PHE A 40 -6.25 -8.65 -6.03
C PHE A 40 -6.81 -7.95 -7.25
N LEU A 41 -6.83 -6.62 -7.25
CA LEU A 41 -7.33 -5.82 -8.36
C LEU A 41 -6.22 -5.10 -9.11
N ALA A 42 -5.32 -4.42 -8.41
CA ALA A 42 -4.29 -3.63 -9.08
C ALA A 42 -3.11 -3.32 -8.16
N ARG A 43 -1.95 -3.16 -8.79
CA ARG A 43 -0.75 -2.62 -8.16
C ARG A 43 -0.41 -1.33 -8.87
N GLN A 44 -0.09 -0.27 -8.11
CA GLN A 44 0.22 1.06 -8.65
C GLN A 44 -0.88 1.55 -9.59
N LYS A 45 -2.12 1.47 -9.10
CA LYS A 45 -3.27 1.91 -9.88
C LYS A 45 -3.19 3.41 -10.13
N HIS A 46 -3.11 3.77 -11.39
CA HIS A 46 -2.99 5.16 -11.82
C HIS A 46 -4.36 5.80 -12.00
N PHE A 47 -4.50 7.02 -11.54
CA PHE A 47 -5.64 7.87 -11.89
C PHE A 47 -5.19 9.34 -11.95
N VAL A 48 -5.97 10.14 -12.64
CA VAL A 48 -5.69 11.57 -12.79
C VAL A 48 -6.82 12.35 -12.13
N LEU A 49 -6.45 13.33 -11.33
CA LEU A 49 -7.41 14.23 -10.69
C LEU A 49 -6.86 15.66 -10.75
N ASP A 50 -7.63 16.57 -11.33
CA ASP A 50 -7.25 17.97 -11.50
C ASP A 50 -5.87 18.15 -12.16
N GLY A 51 -5.61 17.32 -13.18
CA GLY A 51 -4.37 17.39 -13.94
C GLY A 51 -3.16 16.77 -13.26
N LYS A 52 -3.33 16.19 -12.07
CA LYS A 52 -2.25 15.52 -11.33
C LYS A 52 -2.39 14.02 -11.42
N ASP A 53 -1.25 13.36 -11.54
CA ASP A 53 -1.18 11.90 -11.57
C ASP A 53 -1.05 11.35 -10.15
N TYR A 54 -1.83 10.32 -9.85
CA TYR A 54 -1.78 9.63 -8.56
C TYR A 54 -1.66 8.14 -8.79
N TYR A 55 -1.03 7.45 -7.85
CA TYR A 55 -0.85 6.00 -7.91
C TYR A 55 -1.19 5.40 -6.55
N MET A 56 -2.12 4.45 -6.56
CA MET A 56 -2.46 3.69 -5.37
C MET A 56 -1.57 2.45 -5.30
N ASP A 57 -0.97 2.18 -4.16
CA ASP A 57 0.01 1.10 -4.05
C ASP A 57 -0.55 -0.27 -4.37
N LEU A 58 -1.51 -0.76 -3.57
CA LEU A 58 -2.18 -2.04 -3.81
C LEU A 58 -3.67 -1.87 -3.60
N LEU A 59 -4.45 -2.42 -4.50
CA LEU A 59 -5.90 -2.39 -4.38
C LEU A 59 -6.43 -3.81 -4.42
N PHE A 60 -7.23 -4.15 -3.41
CA PHE A 60 -7.91 -5.43 -3.28
C PHE A 60 -9.42 -5.22 -3.16
N TYR A 61 -10.15 -6.29 -3.41
CA TYR A 61 -11.55 -6.37 -3.04
C TYR A 61 -11.70 -7.47 -2.00
N HIS A 62 -12.43 -7.19 -0.92
CA HIS A 62 -12.71 -8.20 0.11
C HIS A 62 -14.15 -8.67 -0.03
N ARG A 63 -14.31 -9.93 -0.43
CA ARG A 63 -15.64 -10.51 -0.69
C ARG A 63 -16.53 -10.56 0.54
N GLY A 64 -15.98 -10.96 1.65
CA GLY A 64 -16.74 -11.08 2.89
C GLY A 64 -17.22 -9.74 3.43
N LEU A 65 -16.44 -8.70 3.27
CA LEU A 65 -16.77 -7.34 3.71
C LEU A 65 -17.48 -6.53 2.62
N ARG A 66 -17.47 -7.04 1.40
CA ARG A 66 -18.07 -6.39 0.22
C ARG A 66 -17.58 -4.97 0.02
N ARG A 67 -16.28 -4.79 0.03
CA ARG A 67 -15.67 -3.47 -0.15
C ARG A 67 -14.27 -3.53 -0.71
N LEU A 68 -13.88 -2.41 -1.30
CA LEU A 68 -12.52 -2.20 -1.77
C LEU A 68 -11.60 -1.96 -0.58
N VAL A 69 -10.43 -2.57 -0.61
CA VAL A 69 -9.41 -2.40 0.42
C VAL A 69 -8.14 -1.88 -0.25
N LEU A 70 -7.80 -0.65 0.08
CA LEU A 70 -6.56 -0.03 -0.38
C LEU A 70 -5.45 -0.33 0.62
N VAL A 71 -4.28 -0.72 0.13
CA VAL A 71 -3.11 -0.90 0.99
C VAL A 71 -2.06 0.10 0.54
N GLU A 72 -1.65 1.00 1.44
CA GLU A 72 -0.63 2.01 1.17
C GLU A 72 0.58 1.80 2.05
N LEU A 73 1.75 1.84 1.43
CA LEU A 73 3.02 1.67 2.11
C LEU A 73 3.71 3.02 2.28
N LYS A 74 4.14 3.32 3.50
CA LYS A 74 4.95 4.51 3.77
C LYS A 74 6.27 4.07 4.41
N LEU A 75 7.35 4.27 3.69
CA LEU A 75 8.69 4.05 4.23
C LEU A 75 9.13 5.32 4.92
N GLY A 76 8.91 5.40 6.22
CA GLY A 76 9.17 6.60 7.01
C GLY A 76 7.97 6.97 7.86
N GLU A 77 8.03 8.15 8.45
CA GLU A 77 6.97 8.65 9.32
C GLU A 77 5.71 8.99 8.51
N PHE A 78 4.56 8.59 9.04
CA PHE A 78 3.27 8.91 8.43
C PHE A 78 2.87 10.34 8.83
N GLU A 79 2.87 11.24 7.86
CA GLU A 79 2.61 12.66 8.09
C GLU A 79 1.16 13.04 7.76
N PRO A 80 0.68 14.20 8.25
CA PRO A 80 -0.68 14.65 7.95
C PRO A 80 -1.01 14.72 6.46
N GLN A 81 -0.04 15.09 5.63
CA GLN A 81 -0.23 15.14 4.17
C GLN A 81 -0.45 13.75 3.58
N ASP A 82 0.19 12.74 4.15
CA ASP A 82 0.00 11.35 3.73
C ASP A 82 -1.42 10.90 4.05
N LYS A 83 -1.91 11.29 5.21
CA LYS A 83 -3.29 10.99 5.62
C LYS A 83 -4.28 11.64 4.66
N GLY A 84 -4.05 12.90 4.29
CA GLY A 84 -4.88 13.61 3.32
C GLY A 84 -4.89 12.93 1.97
N GLN A 85 -3.73 12.41 1.53
CA GLN A 85 -3.62 11.70 0.27
C GLN A 85 -4.41 10.37 0.29
N VAL A 86 -4.32 9.62 1.37
CA VAL A 86 -5.09 8.37 1.50
C VAL A 86 -6.59 8.66 1.52
N GLU A 87 -7.00 9.72 2.21
CA GLU A 87 -8.40 10.13 2.23
C GLU A 87 -8.87 10.50 0.82
N LEU A 88 -8.05 11.20 0.05
CA LEU A 88 -8.33 11.52 -1.35
C LEU A 88 -8.54 10.24 -2.17
N TYR A 89 -7.68 9.25 -1.99
CA TYR A 89 -7.78 7.97 -2.68
C TYR A 89 -9.08 7.26 -2.33
N LEU A 90 -9.44 7.23 -1.06
CA LEU A 90 -10.68 6.59 -0.62
C LEU A 90 -11.91 7.29 -1.22
N ARG A 91 -11.92 8.61 -1.26
CA ARG A 91 -13.02 9.37 -1.88
C ARG A 91 -13.10 9.11 -3.37
N TRP A 92 -11.97 9.02 -4.03
CA TRP A 92 -11.93 8.71 -5.46
C TRP A 92 -12.46 7.29 -5.73
N LEU A 93 -12.07 6.32 -4.93
CA LEU A 93 -12.58 4.95 -5.05
C LEU A 93 -14.08 4.88 -4.81
N GLU A 94 -14.57 5.60 -3.80
CA GLU A 94 -15.98 5.67 -3.48
C GLU A 94 -16.79 6.19 -4.67
N LYS A 95 -16.29 7.23 -5.31
CA LYS A 95 -16.99 7.88 -6.41
C LYS A 95 -16.88 7.12 -7.74
N ASN A 96 -15.72 6.56 -8.03
CA ASN A 96 -15.40 6.06 -9.38
C ASN A 96 -15.35 4.54 -9.51
N GLU A 97 -15.03 3.81 -8.44
CA GLU A 97 -14.84 2.38 -8.51
C GLU A 97 -15.86 1.56 -7.72
N ARG A 98 -16.41 2.12 -6.67
CA ARG A 98 -17.41 1.42 -5.86
C ARG A 98 -18.66 1.15 -6.68
N VAL A 99 -19.14 -0.08 -6.59
CA VAL A 99 -20.36 -0.51 -7.28
C VAL A 99 -21.53 -0.50 -6.30
N GLU A 100 -22.73 -0.29 -6.81
CA GLU A 100 -23.93 -0.31 -5.98
C GLU A 100 -24.05 -1.64 -5.23
N GLY A 101 -24.35 -1.56 -3.94
CA GLY A 101 -24.42 -2.72 -3.07
C GLY A 101 -23.15 -2.98 -2.28
N GLU A 102 -22.06 -2.32 -2.65
CA GLU A 102 -20.80 -2.44 -1.89
C GLU A 102 -20.75 -1.42 -0.76
N GLU A 103 -20.03 -1.77 0.29
CA GLU A 103 -19.74 -0.85 1.38
C GLU A 103 -18.64 0.14 0.97
N SER A 104 -18.46 1.20 1.74
CA SER A 104 -17.43 2.20 1.45
C SER A 104 -16.02 1.61 1.54
N PRO A 105 -15.10 2.05 0.66
CA PRO A 105 -13.72 1.58 0.70
C PRO A 105 -13.02 1.91 2.00
N VAL A 106 -12.02 1.08 2.33
CA VAL A 106 -11.16 1.32 3.48
C VAL A 106 -9.70 1.22 3.05
N ALA A 107 -8.81 1.76 3.86
CA ALA A 107 -7.38 1.68 3.61
C ALA A 107 -6.63 1.11 4.80
N LEU A 108 -5.66 0.25 4.49
CA LEU A 108 -4.65 -0.20 5.45
C LEU A 108 -3.38 0.59 5.13
N ILE A 109 -2.85 1.24 6.14
CA ILE A 109 -1.63 2.01 6.01
C ILE A 109 -0.52 1.26 6.74
N LEU A 110 0.50 0.86 6.00
CA LEU A 110 1.65 0.16 6.54
C LEU A 110 2.81 1.15 6.59
N CYS A 111 3.25 1.48 7.80
CA CYS A 111 4.34 2.42 8.01
C CYS A 111 5.56 1.69 8.52
N ALA A 112 6.71 2.02 7.95
CA ALA A 112 7.99 1.50 8.41
C ALA A 112 8.87 2.69 8.77
N GLU A 113 8.81 3.13 10.01
CA GLU A 113 9.62 4.22 10.52
C GLU A 113 10.78 3.67 11.33
N LYS A 114 12.00 3.98 10.90
CA LYS A 114 13.24 3.52 11.54
C LYS A 114 13.26 2.00 11.71
N SER A 115 13.04 1.52 12.91
CA SER A 115 13.01 0.08 13.21
C SER A 115 11.65 -0.38 13.71
N GLN A 116 10.62 0.46 13.53
CA GLN A 116 9.29 0.14 14.00
C GLN A 116 8.29 0.14 12.84
N GLU A 117 7.61 -0.97 12.66
CA GLU A 117 6.56 -1.13 11.67
C GLU A 117 5.20 -1.01 12.36
N THR A 118 4.34 -0.19 11.79
CA THR A 118 2.98 -0.01 12.30
C THR A 118 1.95 -0.15 11.19
N ILE A 119 0.75 -0.55 11.59
CA ILE A 119 -0.37 -0.74 10.67
C ILE A 119 -1.59 -0.02 11.21
N GLU A 120 -2.17 0.85 10.39
CA GLU A 120 -3.37 1.58 10.76
C GLU A 120 -4.47 1.36 9.73
N LEU A 121 -5.72 1.41 10.19
CA LEU A 121 -6.88 1.31 9.32
C LEU A 121 -7.54 2.69 9.20
N MET A 122 -7.78 3.12 7.96
CA MET A 122 -8.50 4.37 7.69
C MET A 122 -9.78 4.09 6.94
N GLN A 123 -10.82 4.85 7.28
CA GLN A 123 -12.11 4.78 6.61
C GLN A 123 -12.72 6.18 6.52
N LEU A 124 -13.53 6.41 5.48
CA LEU A 124 -14.19 7.70 5.28
C LEU A 124 -15.34 7.92 6.25
N ASP A 125 -16.01 6.85 6.58
CA ASP A 125 -17.19 6.90 7.44
C ASP A 125 -16.86 6.31 8.79
N HIS A 126 -16.96 7.12 9.82
CA HIS A 126 -16.65 6.70 11.20
C HIS A 126 -17.79 5.91 11.86
N GLY A 127 -18.95 5.81 11.20
CA GLY A 127 -20.15 5.37 11.88
C GLY A 127 -20.44 3.89 11.97
N ASN A 128 -19.96 3.09 11.03
CA ASN A 128 -20.53 1.75 10.86
C ASN A 128 -19.59 0.56 10.83
N ILE A 129 -18.32 0.76 11.14
CA ILE A 129 -17.40 -0.36 11.05
C ILE A 129 -16.78 -0.64 12.41
N HIS A 130 -17.11 -1.82 12.93
CA HIS A 130 -16.43 -2.32 14.10
C HIS A 130 -15.04 -2.77 13.67
N VAL A 131 -14.03 -2.05 14.11
CA VAL A 131 -12.62 -2.36 13.83
C VAL A 131 -12.35 -3.84 14.13
N GLY A 132 -12.99 -4.39 15.15
CA GLY A 132 -12.88 -5.81 15.48
C GLY A 132 -13.33 -6.76 14.38
N GLN A 133 -14.35 -6.40 13.59
CA GLN A 133 -14.79 -7.24 12.48
C GLN A 133 -13.77 -7.28 11.34
N TYR A 134 -13.08 -6.17 11.13
CA TYR A 134 -12.03 -6.11 10.14
C TYR A 134 -10.85 -6.94 10.51
N MET A 135 -10.43 -6.82 11.74
CA MET A 135 -9.22 -7.49 12.22
C MET A 135 -9.35 -9.02 12.21
N THR A 136 -10.59 -9.56 12.25
CA THR A 136 -10.77 -11.01 12.17
C THR A 136 -10.67 -11.54 10.74
N LYS A 137 -10.87 -10.68 9.73
CA LYS A 137 -10.85 -11.08 8.33
C LYS A 137 -9.57 -10.67 7.61
N MET A 138 -8.82 -9.77 8.18
CA MET A 138 -7.50 -9.36 7.68
C MET A 138 -6.43 -10.32 8.20
N PRO A 139 -5.26 -10.37 7.56
CA PRO A 139 -4.14 -11.08 8.18
C PRO A 139 -3.88 -10.52 9.58
N PRO A 140 -3.50 -11.34 10.55
CA PRO A 140 -3.22 -10.83 11.88
C PRO A 140 -2.20 -9.69 11.84
N LYS A 141 -2.47 -8.64 12.61
CA LYS A 141 -1.66 -7.42 12.60
C LYS A 141 -0.19 -7.74 12.87
N GLU A 142 0.09 -8.59 13.84
CA GLU A 142 1.45 -8.96 14.21
C GLU A 142 2.18 -9.70 13.06
N LEU A 143 1.46 -10.56 12.36
CA LEU A 143 2.05 -11.28 11.23
C LEU A 143 2.31 -10.33 10.06
N LEU A 144 1.40 -9.39 9.84
CA LEU A 144 1.56 -8.41 8.77
C LEU A 144 2.74 -7.47 9.06
N GLU A 145 2.91 -7.05 10.32
CA GLU A 145 4.06 -6.26 10.73
C GLU A 145 5.38 -7.02 10.56
N GLN A 146 5.41 -8.29 10.95
CA GLN A 146 6.57 -9.15 10.76
C GLN A 146 6.90 -9.35 9.29
N LYS A 147 5.87 -9.55 8.46
CA LYS A 147 6.06 -9.72 7.02
C LYS A 147 6.56 -8.45 6.38
N LEU A 148 6.07 -7.31 6.81
CA LEU A 148 6.55 -6.01 6.33
C LEU A 148 8.03 -5.84 6.65
N SER A 149 8.44 -6.13 7.88
CA SER A 149 9.83 -6.05 8.31
C SER A 149 10.72 -6.98 7.47
N LEU A 150 10.28 -8.21 7.25
CA LEU A 150 11.02 -9.18 6.47
C LEU A 150 11.11 -8.78 5.00
N ALA A 151 10.02 -8.28 4.43
CA ALA A 151 9.98 -7.81 3.05
C ALA A 151 10.95 -6.65 2.82
N ILE A 152 11.02 -5.73 3.78
CA ILE A 152 11.96 -4.61 3.72
C ILE A 152 13.41 -5.13 3.74
N ALA A 153 13.72 -6.04 4.66
CA ALA A 153 15.07 -6.61 4.77
C ALA A 153 15.47 -7.34 3.49
N ASN A 154 14.58 -8.17 2.95
CA ASN A 154 14.84 -8.91 1.72
C ASN A 154 15.03 -7.98 0.53
N ALA A 155 14.21 -6.95 0.42
CA ALA A 155 14.31 -6.00 -0.68
C ALA A 155 15.62 -5.21 -0.62
N ARG A 156 16.04 -4.78 0.57
CA ARG A 156 17.31 -4.09 0.75
C ARG A 156 18.49 -4.98 0.36
N GLU A 157 18.45 -6.24 0.75
CA GLU A 157 19.49 -7.19 0.40
C GLU A 157 19.59 -7.38 -1.11
N LEU A 158 18.47 -7.55 -1.79
CA LEU A 158 18.45 -7.68 -3.24
C LEU A 158 19.00 -6.45 -3.94
N LEU A 159 18.69 -5.26 -3.46
CA LEU A 159 19.20 -4.03 -4.05
C LEU A 159 20.70 -3.87 -3.82
N GLU A 160 21.21 -4.30 -2.66
CA GLU A 160 22.65 -4.27 -2.38
C GLU A 160 23.40 -5.23 -3.30
N GLN A 161 22.86 -6.42 -3.55
CA GLN A 161 23.43 -7.36 -4.50
C GLN A 161 23.51 -6.78 -5.91
N ARG A 162 22.50 -6.04 -6.33
CA ARG A 162 22.50 -5.35 -7.63
C ARG A 162 23.60 -4.30 -7.72
N LYS A 163 23.91 -3.63 -6.61
CA LYS A 163 24.96 -2.61 -6.60
C LYS A 163 26.35 -3.23 -6.76
N GLU A 164 26.53 -4.46 -6.35
CA GLU A 164 27.80 -5.16 -6.43
C GLU A 164 28.06 -5.74 -7.83
N GLU A 165 27.03 -5.84 -8.63
CA GLU A 165 27.15 -6.24 -10.02
C GLU A 165 27.52 -5.03 -10.89
#